data_5ee25d43b93c5740b5163339cd440d85
#
_entry.id   5ee25d43b93c5740b5163339cd440d85
#
_cell.length_a   1.000
_cell.length_b   1.000
_cell.length_c   1.000
_cell.angle_alpha   90.00
_cell.angle_beta   90.00
_cell.angle_gamma   90.00
#
_symmetry.space_group_name_H-M   'P 1'
#
loop_
_entity.id
_entity.type
_entity.pdbx_description
1 polymer ?
#
loop_
_entity_poly.entity_id
_entity_poly.type
_entity_poly.pdbx_seq_one_letter_code
_entity_poly.pdbx_strand_id
1 'polypeptide(L)'
;ALTRIVINMSSFVVNSWYLMLGMVILVIISFAQAMKRSEAFANSVDRALLKLPVIGDIINKSCVARFSRTLATMFAAGTPLVEAMTSVAGASGNIVYYEATMKIRDEVSTGSQMHTSMKNTGVFPNMVVQMVAIGEESGAIDDMLNKVAEWYEQEVDDAVESLTSLLEPLIMSILGVVIGGLVIAMYLPIFKMGEVV
;
A
#
# COMPACT_ATOMS: atom_id res chain seq x y z
N ALA A 1 32.47 28.95 -2.21
CA ALA A 1 31.56 28.44 -1.15
C ALA A 1 30.86 27.16 -1.61
N LEU A 2 30.23 27.10 -2.79
CA LEU A 2 29.48 25.96 -3.32
C LEU A 2 30.34 24.71 -3.49
N THR A 3 31.54 24.84 -4.06
CA THR A 3 32.50 23.74 -4.26
C THR A 3 32.96 23.12 -2.93
N ARG A 4 33.12 23.93 -1.86
CA ARG A 4 33.44 23.41 -0.52
C ARG A 4 32.31 22.61 0.09
N ILE A 5 31.07 23.00 -0.18
CA ILE A 5 29.87 22.24 0.30
C ILE A 5 29.84 20.88 -0.37
N VAL A 6 30.05 20.83 -1.69
CA VAL A 6 30.07 19.57 -2.45
C VAL A 6 31.21 18.65 -2.00
N ILE A 7 32.42 19.21 -1.78
CA ILE A 7 33.58 18.44 -1.28
C ILE A 7 33.32 17.92 0.13
N ASN A 8 32.76 18.73 1.02
CA ASN A 8 32.42 18.30 2.39
C ASN A 8 31.33 17.24 2.41
N MET A 9 30.30 17.38 1.56
CA MET A 9 29.26 16.34 1.41
C MET A 9 29.86 15.04 0.85
N SER A 10 30.70 15.13 -0.18
CA SER A 10 31.37 13.97 -0.76
C SER A 10 32.26 13.26 0.26
N SER A 11 33.09 14.02 1.00
CA SER A 11 33.98 13.46 2.02
C SER A 11 33.18 12.83 3.20
N PHE A 12 32.08 13.44 3.59
CA PHE A 12 31.19 12.87 4.60
C PHE A 12 30.57 11.54 4.15
N VAL A 13 30.04 11.47 2.92
CA VAL A 13 29.50 10.25 2.35
C VAL A 13 30.55 9.17 2.21
N VAL A 14 31.73 9.48 1.66
CA VAL A 14 32.82 8.53 1.46
C VAL A 14 33.41 8.02 2.78
N ASN A 15 33.50 8.86 3.79
CA ASN A 15 34.08 8.47 5.09
C ASN A 15 33.07 7.82 6.04
N SER A 16 31.77 8.07 5.85
CA SER A 16 30.71 7.62 6.80
C SER A 16 29.66 6.71 6.15
N TRP A 17 29.89 6.23 4.91
CA TRP A 17 28.93 5.40 4.19
C TRP A 17 28.50 4.14 4.97
N TYR A 18 29.45 3.50 5.68
CA TYR A 18 29.16 2.33 6.50
C TYR A 18 28.33 2.67 7.75
N LEU A 19 28.51 3.87 8.34
CA LEU A 19 27.67 4.34 9.43
C LEU A 19 26.25 4.67 8.95
N MET A 20 26.12 5.29 7.78
CA MET A 20 24.83 5.56 7.16
C MET A 20 24.10 4.25 6.83
N LEU A 21 24.79 3.28 6.25
CA LEU A 21 24.24 1.95 5.95
C LEU A 21 23.85 1.22 7.24
N GLY A 22 24.72 1.26 8.26
CA GLY A 22 24.43 0.68 9.58
C GLY A 22 23.19 1.30 10.24
N MET A 23 23.05 2.64 10.17
CA MET A 23 21.88 3.35 10.70
C MET A 23 20.60 2.97 9.96
N VAL A 24 20.62 2.92 8.63
CA VAL A 24 19.47 2.51 7.82
C VAL A 24 19.05 1.07 8.16
N ILE A 25 20.00 0.15 8.22
CA ILE A 25 19.74 -1.25 8.60
C ILE A 25 19.16 -1.33 10.02
N LEU A 26 19.70 -0.58 10.96
CA LEU A 26 19.23 -0.55 12.35
C LEU A 26 17.78 -0.01 12.44
N VAL A 27 17.47 1.06 11.69
CA VAL A 27 16.11 1.62 11.61
C VAL A 27 15.14 0.59 11.02
N ILE A 28 15.50 -0.08 9.92
CA ILE A 28 14.66 -1.12 9.30
C ILE A 28 14.43 -2.29 10.26
N ILE A 29 15.47 -2.79 10.92
CA ILE A 29 15.36 -3.90 11.88
C ILE A 29 14.52 -3.48 13.08
N SER A 30 14.74 -2.29 13.63
CA SER A 30 13.97 -1.75 14.77
C SER A 30 12.50 -1.61 14.42
N PHE A 31 12.18 -1.08 13.23
CA PHE A 31 10.81 -0.95 12.74
C PHE A 31 10.15 -2.32 12.53
N ALA A 32 10.85 -3.25 11.89
CA ALA A 32 10.36 -4.61 11.68
C ALA A 32 10.12 -5.37 13.01
N GLN A 33 11.01 -5.17 14.00
CA GLN A 33 10.83 -5.75 15.33
C GLN A 33 9.67 -5.09 16.09
N ALA A 34 9.49 -3.77 15.97
CA ALA A 34 8.37 -3.07 16.59
C ALA A 34 7.03 -3.57 16.04
N MET A 35 6.93 -3.77 14.71
CA MET A 35 5.74 -4.35 14.08
C MET A 35 5.46 -5.79 14.54
N LYS A 36 6.50 -6.61 14.72
CA LYS A 36 6.34 -8.01 15.17
C LYS A 36 6.04 -8.14 16.67
N ARG A 37 6.52 -7.20 17.47
CA ARG A 37 6.46 -7.28 18.94
C ARG A 37 5.23 -6.60 19.56
N SER A 38 4.60 -5.69 18.81
CA SER A 38 3.43 -4.92 19.26
C SER A 38 2.32 -4.95 18.23
N GLU A 39 1.31 -5.78 18.46
CA GLU A 39 0.08 -5.81 17.64
C GLU A 39 -0.60 -4.44 17.60
N ALA A 40 -0.60 -3.71 18.72
CA ALA A 40 -1.16 -2.37 18.77
C ALA A 40 -0.44 -1.38 17.85
N PHE A 41 0.89 -1.50 17.71
CA PHE A 41 1.68 -0.69 16.80
C PHE A 41 1.41 -1.07 15.35
N ALA A 42 1.40 -2.37 15.02
CA ALA A 42 1.06 -2.86 13.68
C ALA A 42 -0.34 -2.41 13.24
N ASN A 43 -1.34 -2.54 14.11
CA ASN A 43 -2.71 -2.11 13.87
C ASN A 43 -2.82 -0.58 13.66
N SER A 44 -2.01 0.21 14.38
CA SER A 44 -1.98 1.66 14.21
C SER A 44 -1.36 2.06 12.87
N VAL A 45 -0.31 1.37 12.44
CA VAL A 45 0.33 1.56 11.13
C VAL A 45 -0.65 1.18 10.02
N ASP A 46 -1.34 0.05 10.10
CA ASP A 46 -2.35 -0.39 9.14
C ASP A 46 -3.47 0.65 8.96
N ARG A 47 -3.98 1.18 10.06
CA ARG A 47 -5.00 2.25 10.02
C ARG A 47 -4.47 3.56 9.46
N ALA A 48 -3.21 3.89 9.72
CA ALA A 48 -2.57 5.09 9.19
C ALA A 48 -2.30 4.98 7.69
N LEU A 49 -1.87 3.81 7.20
CA LEU A 49 -1.61 3.55 5.79
C LEU A 49 -2.86 3.75 4.92
N LEU A 50 -4.04 3.35 5.42
CA LEU A 50 -5.30 3.56 4.70
C LEU A 50 -5.68 5.04 4.55
N LYS A 51 -5.14 5.93 5.40
CA LYS A 51 -5.41 7.38 5.34
C LYS A 51 -4.45 8.14 4.45
N LEU A 52 -3.38 7.50 3.98
CA LEU A 52 -2.41 8.16 3.10
C LEU A 52 -3.02 8.38 1.71
N PRO A 53 -2.87 9.59 1.14
CA PRO A 53 -3.31 9.83 -0.23
C PRO A 53 -2.52 8.91 -1.18
N VAL A 54 -3.16 8.40 -2.22
CA VAL A 54 -2.64 7.50 -3.25
C VAL A 54 -2.36 6.08 -2.72
N ILE A 55 -1.49 5.92 -1.72
CA ILE A 55 -1.14 4.60 -1.15
C ILE A 55 -2.34 3.96 -0.45
N GLY A 56 -3.12 4.74 0.29
CA GLY A 56 -4.32 4.26 0.98
C GLY A 56 -5.38 3.74 0.01
N ASP A 57 -5.56 4.40 -1.13
CA ASP A 57 -6.49 3.94 -2.18
C ASP A 57 -6.07 2.59 -2.76
N ILE A 58 -4.78 2.42 -3.06
CA ILE A 58 -4.23 1.15 -3.55
C ILE A 58 -4.39 0.03 -2.52
N ILE A 59 -4.12 0.31 -1.25
CA ILE A 59 -4.28 -0.67 -0.17
C ILE A 59 -5.76 -1.05 -0.02
N ASN A 60 -6.68 -0.09 -0.04
CA ASN A 60 -8.12 -0.36 0.00
C ASN A 60 -8.55 -1.27 -1.15
N LYS A 61 -8.20 -0.93 -2.39
CA LYS A 61 -8.51 -1.73 -3.58
C LYS A 61 -7.92 -3.14 -3.46
N SER A 62 -6.67 -3.25 -3.00
CA SER A 62 -6.00 -4.54 -2.78
C SER A 62 -6.67 -5.40 -1.71
N CYS A 63 -7.13 -4.79 -0.61
CA CYS A 63 -7.86 -5.50 0.43
C CYS A 63 -9.20 -6.02 -0.08
N VAL A 64 -9.95 -5.21 -0.83
CA VAL A 64 -11.22 -5.61 -1.45
C VAL A 64 -11.03 -6.74 -2.46
N ALA A 65 -10.00 -6.63 -3.32
CA ALA A 65 -9.65 -7.67 -4.30
C ALA A 65 -9.37 -9.01 -3.60
N ARG A 66 -8.49 -9.00 -2.60
CA ARG A 66 -8.15 -10.22 -1.83
C ARG A 66 -9.34 -10.79 -1.08
N PHE A 67 -10.13 -9.95 -0.42
CA PHE A 67 -11.37 -10.36 0.23
C PHE A 67 -12.29 -11.09 -0.76
N SER A 68 -12.59 -10.45 -1.88
CA SER A 68 -13.52 -10.97 -2.89
C SER A 68 -12.99 -12.24 -3.55
N ARG A 69 -11.71 -12.28 -3.93
CA ARG A 69 -11.08 -13.44 -4.54
C ARG A 69 -11.05 -14.64 -3.61
N THR A 70 -10.66 -14.42 -2.35
CA THR A 70 -10.59 -15.50 -1.36
C THR A 70 -11.99 -16.04 -1.04
N LEU A 71 -12.95 -15.16 -0.87
CA LEU A 71 -14.33 -15.56 -0.56
C LEU A 71 -14.95 -16.32 -1.73
N ALA A 72 -14.81 -15.82 -2.97
CA ALA A 72 -15.29 -16.49 -4.17
C ALA A 72 -14.72 -17.91 -4.30
N THR A 73 -13.39 -18.04 -4.11
CA THR A 73 -12.70 -19.33 -4.19
C THR A 73 -13.22 -20.32 -3.14
N MET A 74 -13.44 -19.85 -1.91
CA MET A 74 -13.97 -20.69 -0.84
C MET A 74 -15.43 -21.11 -1.08
N PHE A 75 -16.25 -20.20 -1.60
CA PHE A 75 -17.62 -20.51 -2.00
C PHE A 75 -17.66 -21.54 -3.13
N ALA A 76 -16.86 -21.36 -4.18
CA ALA A 76 -16.73 -22.33 -5.27
C ALA A 76 -16.25 -23.71 -4.79
N ALA A 77 -15.47 -23.77 -3.70
CA ALA A 77 -15.06 -25.02 -3.05
C ALA A 77 -16.16 -25.62 -2.14
N GLY A 78 -17.32 -24.97 -2.00
CA GLY A 78 -18.41 -25.43 -1.15
C GLY A 78 -18.21 -25.21 0.35
N THR A 79 -17.27 -24.33 0.75
CA THR A 79 -17.01 -24.00 2.15
C THR A 79 -18.19 -23.21 2.74
N PRO A 80 -18.70 -23.56 3.93
CA PRO A 80 -19.74 -22.78 4.58
C PRO A 80 -19.32 -21.33 4.81
N LEU A 81 -20.22 -20.36 4.58
CA LEU A 81 -19.95 -18.94 4.61
C LEU A 81 -19.23 -18.48 5.90
N VAL A 82 -19.74 -18.89 7.04
CA VAL A 82 -19.19 -18.49 8.35
C VAL A 82 -17.74 -18.98 8.55
N GLU A 83 -17.44 -20.19 8.06
CA GLU A 83 -16.12 -20.77 8.12
C GLU A 83 -15.16 -20.08 7.14
N ALA A 84 -15.61 -19.83 5.91
CA ALA A 84 -14.88 -19.11 4.89
C ALA A 84 -14.47 -17.70 5.39
N MET A 85 -15.37 -16.99 6.06
CA MET A 85 -15.12 -15.63 6.57
C MET A 85 -13.91 -15.53 7.51
N THR A 86 -13.62 -16.55 8.31
CA THR A 86 -12.45 -16.55 9.19
C THR A 86 -11.14 -16.57 8.39
N SER A 87 -11.10 -17.39 7.35
CA SER A 87 -9.95 -17.47 6.45
C SER A 87 -9.79 -16.20 5.61
N VAL A 88 -10.93 -15.65 5.13
CA VAL A 88 -10.98 -14.40 4.36
C VAL A 88 -10.50 -13.21 5.20
N ALA A 89 -10.89 -13.14 6.48
CA ALA A 89 -10.39 -12.12 7.39
C ALA A 89 -8.86 -12.14 7.48
N GLY A 90 -8.26 -13.32 7.67
CA GLY A 90 -6.81 -13.48 7.69
C GLY A 90 -6.12 -13.12 6.38
N ALA A 91 -6.77 -13.36 5.24
CA ALA A 91 -6.23 -13.05 3.91
C ALA A 91 -6.36 -11.57 3.52
N SER A 92 -7.20 -10.78 4.19
CA SER A 92 -7.49 -9.38 3.83
C SER A 92 -6.27 -8.46 3.88
N GLY A 93 -5.31 -8.75 4.76
CA GLY A 93 -4.00 -8.09 4.80
C GLY A 93 -4.00 -6.70 5.44
N ASN A 94 -5.10 -6.28 6.07
CA ASN A 94 -5.20 -5.05 6.85
C ASN A 94 -6.17 -5.25 8.02
N ILE A 95 -5.81 -4.70 9.19
CA ILE A 95 -6.60 -4.90 10.41
C ILE A 95 -8.03 -4.36 10.31
N VAL A 96 -8.26 -3.27 9.59
CA VAL A 96 -9.60 -2.68 9.43
C VAL A 96 -10.52 -3.63 8.67
N TYR A 97 -10.03 -4.24 7.61
CA TYR A 97 -10.75 -5.26 6.84
C TYR A 97 -10.91 -6.57 7.61
N TYR A 98 -9.90 -6.95 8.39
CA TYR A 98 -9.98 -8.10 9.29
C TYR A 98 -11.12 -7.94 10.31
N GLU A 99 -11.12 -6.83 11.05
CA GLU A 99 -12.15 -6.53 12.05
C GLU A 99 -13.55 -6.45 11.42
N ALA A 100 -13.66 -5.80 10.26
CA ALA A 100 -14.92 -5.70 9.52
C ALA A 100 -15.43 -7.09 9.09
N THR A 101 -14.55 -7.93 8.53
CA THR A 101 -14.90 -9.28 8.08
C THR A 101 -15.32 -10.17 9.25
N MET A 102 -14.64 -10.09 10.38
CA MET A 102 -15.02 -10.83 11.58
C MET A 102 -16.38 -10.39 12.13
N LYS A 103 -16.67 -9.08 12.10
CA LYS A 103 -18.00 -8.56 12.46
C LYS A 103 -19.08 -9.07 11.54
N ILE A 104 -18.83 -9.06 10.22
CA ILE A 104 -19.78 -9.61 9.22
C ILE A 104 -20.03 -11.09 9.52
N ARG A 105 -18.98 -11.88 9.76
CA ARG A 105 -19.10 -13.30 10.13
C ARG A 105 -20.04 -13.51 11.31
N ASP A 106 -19.85 -12.73 12.38
CA ASP A 106 -20.64 -12.86 13.60
C ASP A 106 -22.12 -12.49 13.35
N GLU A 107 -22.39 -11.42 12.59
CA GLU A 107 -23.75 -11.01 12.22
C GLU A 107 -24.43 -12.06 11.30
N VAL A 108 -23.70 -12.59 10.31
CA VAL A 108 -24.20 -13.63 9.40
C VAL A 108 -24.48 -14.94 10.15
N SER A 109 -23.65 -15.28 11.13
CA SER A 109 -23.87 -16.48 11.97
C SER A 109 -25.19 -16.42 12.76
N THR A 110 -25.69 -15.21 13.02
CA THR A 110 -26.99 -14.98 13.69
C THR A 110 -28.15 -14.84 12.70
N GLY A 111 -27.90 -15.05 11.40
CA GLY A 111 -28.94 -15.04 10.36
C GLY A 111 -29.12 -13.70 9.62
N SER A 112 -28.23 -12.74 9.83
CA SER A 112 -28.22 -11.48 9.07
C SER A 112 -27.75 -11.73 7.63
N GLN A 113 -28.29 -10.96 6.69
CA GLN A 113 -27.83 -11.00 5.31
C GLN A 113 -26.43 -10.39 5.22
N MET A 114 -25.54 -10.99 4.41
CA MET A 114 -24.16 -10.59 4.28
C MET A 114 -24.03 -9.16 3.76
N HIS A 115 -24.77 -8.78 2.71
CA HIS A 115 -24.71 -7.43 2.15
C HIS A 115 -25.13 -6.35 3.17
N THR A 116 -26.12 -6.66 4.03
CA THR A 116 -26.56 -5.74 5.09
C THR A 116 -25.47 -5.57 6.14
N SER A 117 -24.85 -6.66 6.57
CA SER A 117 -23.74 -6.65 7.52
C SER A 117 -22.52 -5.90 6.94
N MET A 118 -22.20 -6.11 5.66
CA MET A 118 -21.13 -5.38 4.97
C MET A 118 -21.41 -3.88 4.94
N LYS A 119 -22.63 -3.48 4.60
CA LYS A 119 -23.05 -2.07 4.59
C LYS A 119 -22.89 -1.41 5.96
N ASN A 120 -23.24 -2.13 7.03
CA ASN A 120 -23.17 -1.64 8.41
C ASN A 120 -21.72 -1.43 8.89
N THR A 121 -20.73 -2.10 8.30
CA THR A 121 -19.31 -1.86 8.64
C THR A 121 -18.80 -0.54 8.08
N GLY A 122 -19.35 -0.05 6.97
CA GLY A 122 -18.91 1.15 6.28
C GLY A 122 -17.49 1.07 5.66
N VAL A 123 -16.87 -0.12 5.65
CA VAL A 123 -15.52 -0.35 5.16
C VAL A 123 -15.53 -0.70 3.67
N PHE A 124 -16.53 -1.42 3.22
CA PHE A 124 -16.63 -1.91 1.85
C PHE A 124 -17.28 -0.88 0.92
N PRO A 125 -16.74 -0.70 -0.31
CA PRO A 125 -17.36 0.15 -1.32
C PRO A 125 -18.77 -0.29 -1.68
N ASN A 126 -19.64 0.68 -2.01
CA ASN A 126 -21.03 0.40 -2.35
C ASN A 126 -21.21 -0.61 -3.47
N MET A 127 -20.34 -0.58 -4.48
CA MET A 127 -20.34 -1.54 -5.58
C MET A 127 -20.23 -2.98 -5.08
N VAL A 128 -19.32 -3.24 -4.16
CA VAL A 128 -19.10 -4.57 -3.57
C VAL A 128 -20.35 -5.04 -2.83
N VAL A 129 -20.92 -4.16 -2.00
CA VAL A 129 -22.15 -4.45 -1.23
C VAL A 129 -23.32 -4.78 -2.16
N GLN A 130 -23.48 -4.04 -3.26
CA GLN A 130 -24.54 -4.30 -4.25
C GLN A 130 -24.32 -5.62 -5.00
N MET A 131 -23.09 -5.92 -5.41
CA MET A 131 -22.77 -7.18 -6.09
C MET A 131 -23.03 -8.38 -5.17
N VAL A 132 -22.69 -8.26 -3.89
CA VAL A 132 -23.00 -9.29 -2.89
C VAL A 132 -24.51 -9.43 -2.69
N ALA A 133 -25.27 -8.33 -2.64
CA ALA A 133 -26.74 -8.38 -2.54
C ALA A 133 -27.36 -9.15 -3.73
N ILE A 134 -26.91 -8.82 -4.96
CA ILE A 134 -27.37 -9.54 -6.17
C ILE A 134 -26.99 -11.03 -6.10
N GLY A 135 -25.78 -11.33 -5.63
CA GLY A 135 -25.32 -12.71 -5.46
C GLY A 135 -26.13 -13.49 -4.41
N GLU A 136 -26.48 -12.85 -3.29
CA GLU A 136 -27.35 -13.46 -2.26
C GLU A 136 -28.77 -13.74 -2.79
N GLU A 137 -29.36 -12.80 -3.53
CA GLU A 137 -30.69 -12.94 -4.09
C GLU A 137 -30.77 -13.99 -5.21
N SER A 138 -29.72 -14.06 -6.05
CA SER A 138 -29.64 -14.98 -7.19
C SER A 138 -29.06 -16.35 -6.84
N GLY A 139 -28.44 -16.50 -5.68
CA GLY A 139 -27.69 -17.70 -5.30
C GLY A 139 -26.34 -17.87 -6.01
N ALA A 140 -25.83 -16.81 -6.65
CA ALA A 140 -24.58 -16.80 -7.45
C ALA A 140 -23.55 -15.85 -6.81
N ILE A 141 -23.30 -15.99 -5.50
CA ILE A 141 -22.39 -15.14 -4.73
C ILE A 141 -20.96 -15.27 -5.27
N ASP A 142 -20.53 -16.49 -5.59
CA ASP A 142 -19.20 -16.79 -6.13
C ASP A 142 -18.92 -16.07 -7.45
N ASP A 143 -19.89 -16.10 -8.39
CA ASP A 143 -19.76 -15.39 -9.66
C ASP A 143 -19.70 -13.87 -9.47
N MET A 144 -20.51 -13.31 -8.59
CA MET A 144 -20.52 -11.88 -8.30
C MET A 144 -19.22 -11.44 -7.63
N LEU A 145 -18.73 -12.21 -6.65
CA LEU A 145 -17.47 -11.94 -5.99
C LEU A 145 -16.25 -12.10 -6.92
N ASN A 146 -16.29 -13.05 -7.86
CA ASN A 146 -15.26 -13.17 -8.89
C ASN A 146 -15.17 -11.90 -9.76
N LYS A 147 -16.31 -11.38 -10.21
CA LYS A 147 -16.36 -10.12 -10.97
C LYS A 147 -15.84 -8.93 -10.17
N VAL A 148 -16.16 -8.86 -8.90
CA VAL A 148 -15.64 -7.83 -7.99
C VAL A 148 -14.11 -7.97 -7.85
N ALA A 149 -13.62 -9.21 -7.68
CA ALA A 149 -12.19 -9.46 -7.56
C ALA A 149 -11.44 -9.03 -8.82
N GLU A 150 -11.90 -9.44 -10.01
CA GLU A 150 -11.31 -9.07 -11.29
C GLU A 150 -11.26 -7.56 -11.49
N TRP A 151 -12.36 -6.88 -11.18
CA TRP A 151 -12.43 -5.42 -11.28
C TRP A 151 -11.40 -4.73 -10.36
N TYR A 152 -11.33 -5.13 -9.08
CA TYR A 152 -10.43 -4.51 -8.13
C TYR A 152 -8.97 -4.91 -8.34
N GLU A 153 -8.68 -6.12 -8.83
CA GLU A 153 -7.34 -6.52 -9.27
C GLU A 153 -6.84 -5.60 -10.40
N GLN A 154 -7.69 -5.34 -11.39
CA GLN A 154 -7.36 -4.43 -12.49
C GLN A 154 -7.19 -2.98 -12.01
N GLU A 155 -8.05 -2.50 -11.12
CA GLU A 155 -7.92 -1.17 -10.50
C GLU A 155 -6.62 -1.00 -9.71
N VAL A 156 -6.11 -2.06 -9.09
CA VAL A 156 -4.81 -2.06 -8.42
C VAL A 156 -3.67 -1.98 -9.43
N ASP A 157 -3.73 -2.77 -10.50
CA ASP A 157 -2.72 -2.79 -11.55
C ASP A 157 -2.63 -1.43 -12.24
N ASP A 158 -3.77 -0.83 -12.60
CA ASP A 158 -3.84 0.50 -13.20
C ASP A 158 -3.28 1.60 -12.27
N ALA A 159 -3.57 1.51 -10.98
CA ALA A 159 -3.06 2.46 -9.99
C ALA A 159 -1.53 2.33 -9.81
N VAL A 160 -0.99 1.11 -9.81
CA VAL A 160 0.46 0.84 -9.74
C VAL A 160 1.16 1.31 -11.02
N GLU A 161 0.57 1.09 -12.19
CA GLU A 161 1.10 1.57 -13.47
C GLU A 161 1.14 3.10 -13.50
N SER A 162 0.06 3.75 -13.03
CA SER A 162 0.00 5.21 -12.90
C SER A 162 1.10 5.76 -11.99
N LEU A 163 1.38 5.11 -10.85
CA LEU A 163 2.49 5.47 -9.98
C LEU A 163 3.84 5.33 -10.67
N THR A 164 4.03 4.24 -11.41
CA THR A 164 5.27 3.97 -12.12
C THR A 164 5.52 5.04 -13.20
N SER A 165 4.49 5.45 -13.92
CA SER A 165 4.58 6.48 -14.95
C SER A 165 4.94 7.86 -14.39
N LEU A 166 4.56 8.17 -13.15
CA LEU A 166 4.92 9.40 -12.46
C LEU A 166 6.38 9.38 -11.94
N LEU A 167 6.97 8.21 -11.74
CA LEU A 167 8.37 8.10 -11.31
C LEU A 167 9.35 8.56 -12.39
N GLU A 168 9.03 8.37 -13.66
CA GLU A 168 9.93 8.74 -14.77
C GLU A 168 10.22 10.25 -14.80
N PRO A 169 9.21 11.18 -14.82
CA PRO A 169 9.47 12.61 -14.76
C PRO A 169 10.16 13.03 -13.46
N LEU A 170 9.86 12.37 -12.35
CA LEU A 170 10.46 12.66 -11.05
C LEU A 170 11.95 12.31 -11.04
N ILE A 171 12.32 11.13 -11.55
CA ILE A 171 13.71 10.69 -11.66
C ILE A 171 14.49 11.62 -12.62
N MET A 172 13.91 11.97 -13.77
CA MET A 172 14.53 12.91 -14.71
C MET A 172 14.76 14.29 -14.09
N SER A 173 13.79 14.77 -13.31
CA SER A 173 13.94 16.06 -12.60
C SER A 173 15.04 16.03 -11.55
N ILE A 174 15.10 14.96 -10.75
CA ILE A 174 16.17 14.78 -9.73
C ILE A 174 17.52 14.69 -10.41
N LEU A 175 17.67 13.86 -11.44
CA LEU A 175 18.92 13.71 -12.19
C LEU A 175 19.35 15.03 -12.83
N GLY A 176 18.41 15.78 -13.42
CA GLY A 176 18.65 17.09 -14.00
C GLY A 176 19.24 18.08 -12.98
N VAL A 177 18.65 18.13 -11.78
CA VAL A 177 19.13 19.01 -10.70
C VAL A 177 20.50 18.55 -10.17
N VAL A 178 20.69 17.25 -9.97
CA VAL A 178 21.95 16.70 -9.44
C VAL A 178 23.09 16.90 -10.45
N ILE A 179 22.88 16.48 -11.70
CA ILE A 179 23.91 16.59 -12.76
C ILE A 179 24.17 18.05 -13.08
N GLY A 180 23.13 18.87 -13.25
CA GLY A 180 23.27 20.31 -13.51
C GLY A 180 24.00 21.02 -12.37
N GLY A 181 23.66 20.72 -11.12
CA GLY A 181 24.35 21.27 -9.95
C GLY A 181 25.82 20.85 -9.89
N LEU A 182 26.14 19.61 -10.23
CA LEU A 182 27.51 19.08 -10.25
C LEU A 182 28.35 19.75 -11.36
N VAL A 183 27.78 19.91 -12.55
CA VAL A 183 28.42 20.64 -13.66
C VAL A 183 28.70 22.08 -13.27
N ILE A 184 27.72 22.79 -12.72
CA ILE A 184 27.92 24.18 -12.26
C ILE A 184 28.99 24.24 -11.18
N ALA A 185 29.00 23.33 -10.20
CA ALA A 185 30.01 23.31 -9.14
C ALA A 185 31.42 23.06 -9.65
N MET A 186 31.56 22.29 -10.74
CA MET A 186 32.84 22.00 -11.38
C MET A 186 33.36 23.18 -12.25
N TYR A 187 32.47 23.85 -12.99
CA TYR A 187 32.85 24.95 -13.87
C TYR A 187 32.97 26.30 -13.14
N LEU A 188 32.26 26.51 -12.04
CA LEU A 188 32.30 27.78 -11.29
C LEU A 188 33.69 28.23 -10.84
N PRO A 189 34.64 27.36 -10.40
CA PRO A 189 36.00 27.74 -10.11
C PRO A 189 36.78 28.21 -11.36
N ILE A 190 36.54 27.59 -12.53
CA ILE A 190 37.21 27.91 -13.78
C ILE A 190 36.81 29.30 -14.26
N PHE A 191 35.53 29.65 -14.18
CA PHE A 191 35.03 30.98 -14.54
C PHE A 191 35.59 32.08 -13.60
N LYS A 192 35.69 31.80 -12.29
CA LYS A 192 36.29 32.75 -11.32
C LYS A 192 37.79 32.98 -11.49
N MET A 193 38.50 32.03 -12.06
CA MET A 193 39.94 32.22 -12.38
C MET A 193 40.11 33.10 -13.63
N GLY A 194 39.14 33.09 -14.56
CA GLY A 194 39.15 33.97 -15.75
C GLY A 194 38.80 35.43 -15.47
N GLU A 195 38.17 35.76 -14.33
CA GLU A 195 37.85 37.13 -13.92
C GLU A 195 39.01 37.85 -13.21
N VAL A 196 40.10 37.16 -12.91
CA VAL A 196 41.27 37.70 -12.16
C VAL A 196 42.44 38.04 -13.09
N VAL A 197 42.28 37.89 -14.41
CA VAL A 197 43.18 38.35 -15.46
C VAL A 197 42.58 39.55 -16.14
#